data_ca8ef438fd657ee11a40ee1589b72d56
#
_entry.id   ca8ef438fd657ee11a40ee1589b72d56
#
_cell.length_a   1.000
_cell.length_b   1.000
_cell.length_c   1.000
_cell.angle_alpha   90.00
_cell.angle_beta   90.00
_cell.angle_gamma   90.00
#
_symmetry.space_group_name_H-M   'P 1'
#
loop_
_entity.id
_entity.type
_entity.pdbx_description
1 polymer ?
#
loop_
_entity_poly.entity_id
_entity_poly.type
_entity_poly.pdbx_seq_one_letter_code
_entity_poly.pdbx_strand_id
1 'polypeptide(L)'
;AGADMLSRRTGKVTANLDIGGGTSNIAVFEKGEFAGCACLDIGGRLIRIKDSRIESISPRLLKLLEHYRINIREGERADIQELKRLCAILASQLAQALYKEEQSSLHEKLYTNNGKLLPRKPVVEAVTYSGGVGACIYGEEKDPFRYGDMGILLAEAIREQPALGSLSVYRPSETIRATVVGAGMHTTAISGSTICCQRDLLPLKNI
;
A
#
# COMPACT_ATOMS: atom_id res chain seq x y z
N ALA A 1 -0.66 8.12 -10.90
CA ALA A 1 -1.62 8.80 -9.99
C ALA A 1 -1.41 10.31 -9.93
N GLY A 2 -0.49 10.87 -10.71
CA GLY A 2 -0.26 12.32 -10.83
C GLY A 2 0.36 12.98 -9.59
N ALA A 3 0.99 12.21 -8.70
CA ALA A 3 1.62 12.75 -7.50
C ALA A 3 2.82 13.67 -7.81
N ASP A 4 3.53 13.41 -8.89
CA ASP A 4 4.59 14.25 -9.45
C ASP A 4 4.07 15.65 -9.85
N MET A 5 2.99 15.68 -10.64
CA MET A 5 2.33 16.93 -11.03
C MET A 5 1.74 17.67 -9.82
N LEU A 6 1.16 16.94 -8.88
CA LEU A 6 0.64 17.51 -7.64
C LEU A 6 1.76 18.16 -6.82
N SER A 7 2.88 17.46 -6.63
CA SER A 7 4.07 17.97 -5.93
C SER A 7 4.61 19.24 -6.60
N ARG A 8 4.71 19.25 -7.94
CA ARG A 8 5.16 20.43 -8.71
C ARG A 8 4.21 21.61 -8.53
N ARG A 9 2.90 21.36 -8.62
CA ARG A 9 1.87 22.42 -8.54
C ARG A 9 1.75 23.03 -7.15
N THR A 10 1.85 22.19 -6.11
CA THR A 10 1.61 22.61 -4.72
C THR A 10 2.88 22.99 -3.98
N GLY A 11 4.06 22.61 -4.50
CA GLY A 11 5.35 22.71 -3.80
C GLY A 11 5.51 21.70 -2.64
N LYS A 12 4.48 20.91 -2.33
CA LYS A 12 4.49 19.92 -1.24
C LYS A 12 5.27 18.67 -1.60
N VAL A 13 5.98 18.11 -0.63
CA VAL A 13 6.49 16.74 -0.73
C VAL A 13 5.30 15.80 -0.71
N THR A 14 5.08 15.10 -1.83
CA THR A 14 3.88 14.29 -2.07
C THR A 14 4.26 12.82 -2.20
N ALA A 15 3.60 11.95 -1.44
CA ALA A 15 3.69 10.51 -1.60
C ALA A 15 2.48 9.95 -2.35
N ASN A 16 2.71 9.01 -3.26
CA ASN A 16 1.66 8.12 -3.74
C ASN A 16 1.81 6.76 -3.09
N LEU A 17 0.73 6.26 -2.50
CA LEU A 17 0.62 4.89 -1.99
C LEU A 17 -0.27 4.08 -2.93
N ASP A 18 0.35 3.21 -3.72
CA ASP A 18 -0.36 2.28 -4.61
C ASP A 18 -0.59 0.96 -3.87
N ILE A 19 -1.79 0.82 -3.29
CA ILE A 19 -2.15 -0.28 -2.40
C ILE A 19 -3.01 -1.28 -3.17
N GLY A 20 -2.37 -2.40 -3.51
CA GLY A 20 -3.00 -3.50 -4.24
C GLY A 20 -3.47 -4.65 -3.34
N GLY A 21 -3.56 -5.83 -3.96
CA GLY A 21 -3.95 -7.05 -3.24
C GLY A 21 -2.83 -7.62 -2.37
N GLY A 22 -1.58 -7.62 -2.83
CA GLY A 22 -0.46 -8.25 -2.12
C GLY A 22 0.57 -7.28 -1.57
N THR A 23 0.70 -6.11 -2.17
CA THR A 23 1.76 -5.15 -1.86
C THR A 23 1.25 -3.72 -1.87
N SER A 24 1.99 -2.86 -1.19
CA SER A 24 1.87 -1.40 -1.24
C SER A 24 3.16 -0.80 -1.77
N ASN A 25 3.07 -0.10 -2.90
CA ASN A 25 4.18 0.62 -3.50
C ASN A 25 4.08 2.09 -3.12
N ILE A 26 5.14 2.64 -2.58
CA ILE A 26 5.26 4.04 -2.18
C ILE A 26 6.20 4.72 -3.16
N ALA A 27 5.79 5.86 -3.72
CA ALA A 27 6.64 6.74 -4.50
C ALA A 27 6.53 8.17 -3.95
N VAL A 28 7.67 8.81 -3.70
CA VAL A 28 7.74 10.17 -3.14
C VAL A 28 8.29 11.12 -4.18
N PHE A 29 7.67 12.28 -4.27
CA PHE A 29 8.03 13.36 -5.19
C PHE A 29 8.21 14.67 -4.41
N GLU A 30 9.25 15.41 -4.76
CA GLU A 30 9.55 16.74 -4.23
C GLU A 30 9.68 17.71 -5.41
N LYS A 31 8.88 18.77 -5.46
CA LYS A 31 8.85 19.75 -6.57
C LYS A 31 8.66 19.12 -7.96
N GLY A 32 7.96 17.98 -8.00
CA GLY A 32 7.73 17.20 -9.21
C GLY A 32 8.84 16.23 -9.60
N GLU A 33 9.95 16.21 -8.88
CA GLU A 33 11.06 15.29 -9.11
C GLU A 33 10.93 14.05 -8.23
N PHE A 34 11.32 12.88 -8.76
CA PHE A 34 11.29 11.63 -8.00
C PHE A 34 12.32 11.64 -6.87
N ALA A 35 11.86 11.47 -5.63
CA ALA A 35 12.70 11.52 -4.44
C ALA A 35 13.01 10.13 -3.85
N GLY A 36 12.20 9.11 -4.18
CA GLY A 36 12.45 7.75 -3.72
C GLY A 36 11.22 6.86 -3.79
N CYS A 37 11.42 5.55 -3.65
CA CYS A 37 10.35 4.58 -3.59
C CYS A 37 10.64 3.49 -2.56
N ALA A 38 9.57 2.83 -2.10
CA ALA A 38 9.60 1.67 -1.24
C ALA A 38 8.45 0.72 -1.61
N CYS A 39 8.59 -0.56 -1.27
CA CYS A 39 7.53 -1.55 -1.47
C CYS A 39 7.40 -2.40 -0.22
N LEU A 40 6.18 -2.52 0.30
CA LEU A 40 5.86 -3.30 1.48
C LEU A 40 4.90 -4.45 1.14
N ASP A 41 5.03 -5.55 1.85
CA ASP A 41 4.12 -6.69 1.81
C ASP A 41 2.82 -6.36 2.60
N ILE A 42 2.11 -5.35 2.13
CA ILE A 42 0.84 -4.88 2.70
C ILE A 42 -0.18 -4.75 1.57
N GLY A 43 -1.31 -5.44 1.69
CA GLY A 43 -2.36 -5.41 0.67
C GLY A 43 -3.62 -6.13 1.11
N GLY A 44 -4.72 -5.90 0.39
CA GLY A 44 -6.05 -6.39 0.76
C GLY A 44 -6.19 -7.91 0.71
N ARG A 45 -5.49 -8.59 -0.22
CA ARG A 45 -5.59 -10.05 -0.44
C ARG A 45 -4.59 -10.88 0.35
N LEU A 46 -3.89 -10.28 1.30
CA LEU A 46 -3.05 -11.05 2.23
C LEU A 46 -3.90 -11.97 3.11
N ILE A 47 -5.18 -11.66 3.28
CA ILE A 47 -6.19 -12.58 3.81
C ILE A 47 -7.33 -12.64 2.79
N ARG A 48 -7.65 -13.86 2.34
CA ARG A 48 -8.83 -14.11 1.49
C ARG A 48 -9.98 -14.62 2.33
N ILE A 49 -11.18 -14.16 1.99
CA ILE A 49 -12.40 -14.45 2.74
C ILE A 49 -13.45 -14.95 1.74
N LYS A 50 -14.01 -16.11 2.03
CA LYS A 50 -15.09 -16.71 1.26
C LYS A 50 -16.19 -17.21 2.20
N ASP A 51 -17.43 -16.93 1.89
CA ASP A 51 -18.59 -17.35 2.70
C ASP A 51 -18.43 -17.01 4.20
N SER A 52 -17.92 -15.80 4.50
CA SER A 52 -17.58 -15.31 5.85
C SER A 52 -16.56 -16.16 6.61
N ARG A 53 -15.73 -16.94 5.90
CA ARG A 53 -14.64 -17.74 6.48
C ARG A 53 -13.31 -17.32 5.88
N ILE A 54 -12.26 -17.48 6.65
CA ILE A 54 -10.88 -17.27 6.18
C ILE A 54 -10.54 -18.40 5.18
N GLU A 55 -10.44 -18.06 3.90
CA GLU A 55 -10.07 -19.01 2.86
C GLU A 55 -8.56 -19.27 2.84
N SER A 56 -7.76 -18.21 2.97
CA SER A 56 -6.30 -18.33 3.02
C SER A 56 -5.65 -17.12 3.69
N ILE A 57 -4.48 -17.36 4.27
CA ILE A 57 -3.61 -16.36 4.90
C ILE A 57 -2.26 -16.36 4.19
N SER A 58 -1.81 -15.20 3.73
CA SER A 58 -0.48 -15.09 3.15
C SER A 58 0.61 -15.44 4.17
N PRO A 59 1.58 -16.31 3.81
CA PRO A 59 2.70 -16.62 4.69
C PRO A 59 3.48 -15.39 5.19
N ARG A 60 3.42 -14.28 4.45
CA ARG A 60 4.04 -13.00 4.82
C ARG A 60 3.47 -12.38 6.10
N LEU A 61 2.20 -12.68 6.43
CA LEU A 61 1.54 -12.20 7.64
C LEU A 61 1.83 -13.04 8.89
N LEU A 62 2.24 -14.29 8.77
CA LEU A 62 2.30 -15.23 9.90
C LEU A 62 3.11 -14.70 11.09
N LYS A 63 4.29 -14.12 10.82
CA LYS A 63 5.14 -13.52 11.88
C LYS A 63 4.49 -12.31 12.53
N LEU A 64 3.71 -11.54 11.77
CA LEU A 64 3.00 -10.36 12.27
C LEU A 64 1.81 -10.79 13.13
N LEU A 65 1.03 -11.78 12.68
CA LEU A 65 -0.07 -12.35 13.46
C LEU A 65 0.42 -12.90 14.80
N GLU A 66 1.52 -13.66 14.80
CA GLU A 66 2.15 -14.19 16.00
C GLU A 66 2.61 -13.07 16.95
N HIS A 67 3.39 -12.11 16.44
CA HIS A 67 3.95 -11.01 17.23
C HIS A 67 2.87 -10.18 17.93
N TYR A 68 1.81 -9.83 17.20
CA TYR A 68 0.71 -9.02 17.73
C TYR A 68 -0.41 -9.85 18.37
N ARG A 69 -0.23 -11.19 18.44
CA ARG A 69 -1.21 -12.14 19.01
C ARG A 69 -2.59 -11.95 18.38
N ILE A 70 -2.64 -11.86 17.06
CA ILE A 70 -3.88 -11.80 16.28
C ILE A 70 -4.38 -13.23 16.06
N ASN A 71 -5.59 -13.51 16.48
CA ASN A 71 -6.17 -14.85 16.38
C ASN A 71 -7.03 -15.00 15.14
N ILE A 72 -6.40 -15.22 14.01
CA ILE A 72 -7.03 -15.48 12.71
C ILE A 72 -6.46 -16.78 12.16
N ARG A 73 -7.32 -17.73 11.75
CA ARG A 73 -6.91 -19.04 11.22
C ARG A 73 -7.71 -19.41 9.97
N GLU A 74 -7.06 -20.11 9.05
CA GLU A 74 -7.72 -20.64 7.86
C GLU A 74 -8.83 -21.63 8.26
N GLY A 75 -9.95 -21.57 7.52
CA GLY A 75 -11.15 -22.36 7.76
C GLY A 75 -12.07 -21.83 8.86
N GLU A 76 -11.61 -20.95 9.74
CA GLU A 76 -12.44 -20.35 10.79
C GLU A 76 -13.31 -19.21 10.25
N ARG A 77 -14.34 -18.84 11.00
CA ARG A 77 -15.17 -17.68 10.68
C ARG A 77 -14.32 -16.42 10.77
N ALA A 78 -14.49 -15.52 9.80
CA ALA A 78 -13.80 -14.24 9.78
C ALA A 78 -14.28 -13.35 10.94
N ASP A 79 -13.41 -13.17 11.94
CA ASP A 79 -13.66 -12.25 13.05
C ASP A 79 -13.31 -10.83 12.61
N ILE A 80 -14.33 -9.99 12.47
CA ILE A 80 -14.18 -8.61 12.01
C ILE A 80 -13.31 -7.80 12.98
N GLN A 81 -13.36 -8.06 14.28
CA GLN A 81 -12.59 -7.29 15.26
C GLN A 81 -11.09 -7.60 15.14
N GLU A 82 -10.74 -8.89 15.01
CA GLU A 82 -9.34 -9.29 14.79
C GLU A 82 -8.83 -8.80 13.43
N LEU A 83 -9.66 -8.83 12.39
CA LEU A 83 -9.31 -8.27 11.08
C LEU A 83 -9.11 -6.75 11.13
N LYS A 84 -9.98 -6.01 11.82
CA LYS A 84 -9.81 -4.56 12.02
C LYS A 84 -8.53 -4.24 12.80
N ARG A 85 -8.24 -5.02 13.83
CA ARG A 85 -7.01 -4.88 14.61
C ARG A 85 -5.77 -5.11 13.75
N LEU A 86 -5.78 -6.14 12.89
CA LEU A 86 -4.72 -6.39 11.92
C LEU A 86 -4.58 -5.22 10.94
N CYS A 87 -5.68 -4.74 10.36
CA CYS A 87 -5.67 -3.64 9.41
C CYS A 87 -5.14 -2.34 10.04
N ALA A 88 -5.46 -2.06 11.31
CA ALA A 88 -4.91 -0.91 12.03
C ALA A 88 -3.38 -1.00 12.18
N ILE A 89 -2.85 -2.20 12.47
CA ILE A 89 -1.40 -2.44 12.51
C ILE A 89 -0.78 -2.21 11.13
N LEU A 90 -1.37 -2.73 10.06
CA LEU A 90 -0.87 -2.54 8.70
C LEU A 90 -0.91 -1.07 8.27
N ALA A 91 -1.95 -0.32 8.64
CA ALA A 91 -2.04 1.12 8.40
C ALA A 91 -0.94 1.90 9.14
N SER A 92 -0.64 1.54 10.40
CA SER A 92 0.51 2.08 11.14
C SER A 92 1.85 1.78 10.43
N GLN A 93 2.02 0.58 9.88
CA GLN A 93 3.24 0.25 9.11
C GLN A 93 3.40 1.13 7.86
N LEU A 94 2.30 1.52 7.20
CA LEU A 94 2.36 2.50 6.09
C LEU A 94 2.76 3.89 6.57
N ALA A 95 2.26 4.33 7.74
CA ALA A 95 2.68 5.58 8.36
C ALA A 95 4.18 5.57 8.74
N GLN A 96 4.66 4.44 9.28
CA GLN A 96 6.08 4.22 9.60
C GLN A 96 6.96 4.28 8.35
N ALA A 97 6.51 3.74 7.23
CA ALA A 97 7.22 3.78 5.95
C ALA A 97 7.38 5.22 5.42
N LEU A 98 6.44 6.11 5.75
CA LEU A 98 6.54 7.56 5.47
C LEU A 98 7.24 8.36 6.57
N TYR A 99 7.80 7.70 7.58
CA TYR A 99 8.42 8.32 8.76
C TYR A 99 7.46 9.25 9.53
N LYS A 100 6.17 8.96 9.50
CA LYS A 100 5.14 9.67 10.27
C LYS A 100 4.92 9.07 11.66
N GLU A 101 5.42 7.87 11.88
CA GLU A 101 5.51 7.19 13.17
C GLU A 101 6.89 6.59 13.35
N GLU A 102 7.25 6.27 14.60
CA GLU A 102 8.47 5.56 14.93
C GLU A 102 8.40 4.12 14.39
N GLN A 103 9.49 3.67 13.77
CA GLN A 103 9.54 2.34 13.15
C GLN A 103 9.60 1.23 14.20
N SER A 104 8.67 0.29 14.12
CA SER A 104 8.65 -0.90 14.98
C SER A 104 9.72 -1.90 14.57
N SER A 105 10.06 -2.83 15.47
CA SER A 105 11.05 -3.88 15.22
C SER A 105 10.71 -4.83 14.07
N LEU A 106 9.44 -4.89 13.67
CA LEU A 106 8.98 -5.70 12.53
C LEU A 106 8.92 -4.92 11.22
N HIS A 107 9.04 -3.60 11.27
CA HIS A 107 8.84 -2.74 10.11
C HIS A 107 9.73 -3.15 8.92
N GLU A 108 11.01 -3.34 9.15
CA GLU A 108 11.97 -3.74 8.11
C GLU A 108 11.63 -5.08 7.45
N LYS A 109 10.98 -6.00 8.19
CA LYS A 109 10.59 -7.32 7.69
C LYS A 109 9.41 -7.30 6.74
N LEU A 110 8.69 -6.17 6.66
CA LEU A 110 7.57 -5.99 5.75
C LEU A 110 7.99 -5.47 4.38
N TYR A 111 9.25 -5.08 4.19
CA TYR A 111 9.72 -4.68 2.87
C TYR A 111 9.85 -5.88 1.94
N THR A 112 9.26 -5.76 0.74
CA THR A 112 9.23 -6.83 -0.27
C THR A 112 10.61 -7.04 -0.88
N ASN A 113 11.06 -8.31 -0.99
CA ASN A 113 12.26 -8.72 -1.76
C ASN A 113 13.48 -7.84 -1.53
N ASN A 114 13.87 -7.61 -0.28
CA ASN A 114 14.92 -6.68 0.10
C ASN A 114 14.58 -5.22 -0.27
N GLY A 115 13.29 -4.88 -0.28
CA GLY A 115 12.80 -3.54 -0.50
C GLY A 115 13.59 -2.53 0.33
N LYS A 116 14.05 -1.48 -0.33
CA LYS A 116 14.84 -0.46 0.34
C LYS A 116 13.90 0.50 1.05
N LEU A 117 14.28 0.90 2.24
CA LEU A 117 13.74 2.08 2.90
C LEU A 117 13.83 3.28 1.95
N LEU A 118 12.96 4.25 2.11
CA LEU A 118 13.12 5.53 1.43
C LEU A 118 14.52 6.08 1.72
N PRO A 119 15.28 6.51 0.69
CA PRO A 119 16.72 6.80 0.80
C PRO A 119 17.05 7.93 1.78
N ARG A 120 16.06 8.77 2.11
CA ARG A 120 16.13 9.79 3.16
C ARG A 120 14.75 9.90 3.81
N LYS A 121 14.68 10.39 5.05
CA LYS A 121 13.41 10.67 5.72
C LYS A 121 12.70 11.83 5.00
N PRO A 122 11.68 11.59 4.16
CA PRO A 122 10.96 12.68 3.52
C PRO A 122 10.04 13.35 4.53
N VAL A 123 9.94 14.67 4.46
CA VAL A 123 8.89 15.40 5.19
C VAL A 123 7.64 15.39 4.31
N VAL A 124 6.96 14.25 4.22
CA VAL A 124 5.73 14.12 3.43
C VAL A 124 4.63 15.02 3.99
N GLU A 125 4.02 15.83 3.12
CA GLU A 125 2.97 16.81 3.47
C GLU A 125 1.64 16.47 2.80
N ALA A 126 1.70 15.74 1.68
CA ALA A 126 0.53 15.36 0.90
C ALA A 126 0.60 13.89 0.49
N VAL A 127 -0.57 13.28 0.30
CA VAL A 127 -0.69 11.89 -0.11
C VAL A 127 -1.78 11.71 -1.15
N THR A 128 -1.52 10.79 -2.08
CA THR A 128 -2.51 10.23 -2.99
C THR A 128 -2.54 8.71 -2.82
N TYR A 129 -3.70 8.09 -2.96
CA TYR A 129 -3.86 6.65 -2.90
C TYR A 129 -4.28 6.10 -4.27
N SER A 130 -3.72 4.97 -4.67
CA SER A 130 -4.06 4.26 -5.90
C SER A 130 -4.07 2.73 -5.65
N GLY A 131 -4.40 1.95 -6.68
CA GLY A 131 -4.62 0.51 -6.53
C GLY A 131 -6.01 0.17 -6.01
N GLY A 132 -6.31 -1.13 -5.89
CA GLY A 132 -7.64 -1.59 -5.50
C GLY A 132 -8.07 -1.15 -4.11
N VAL A 133 -7.21 -1.29 -3.10
CA VAL A 133 -7.46 -0.79 -1.74
C VAL A 133 -7.46 0.74 -1.72
N GLY A 134 -6.55 1.37 -2.47
CA GLY A 134 -6.50 2.83 -2.60
C GLY A 134 -7.81 3.41 -3.14
N ALA A 135 -8.47 2.73 -4.08
CA ALA A 135 -9.79 3.14 -4.58
C ALA A 135 -10.87 3.06 -3.49
N CYS A 136 -10.81 2.04 -2.62
CA CYS A 136 -11.75 1.90 -1.49
C CYS A 136 -11.58 3.00 -0.45
N ILE A 137 -10.41 3.64 -0.33
CA ILE A 137 -10.19 4.76 0.59
C ILE A 137 -11.10 5.96 0.24
N TYR A 138 -11.41 6.15 -1.05
CA TYR A 138 -12.28 7.22 -1.51
C TYR A 138 -13.74 6.79 -1.68
N GLY A 139 -14.05 5.51 -1.44
CA GLY A 139 -15.37 4.93 -1.57
C GLY A 139 -16.12 4.84 -0.22
N GLU A 140 -17.40 4.47 -0.30
CA GLU A 140 -18.30 4.29 0.84
C GLU A 140 -18.89 2.87 0.89
N GLU A 141 -18.13 1.86 0.40
CA GLU A 141 -18.59 0.47 0.46
C GLU A 141 -18.75 0.02 1.93
N LYS A 142 -19.91 -0.55 2.22
CA LYS A 142 -20.28 -0.95 3.59
C LYS A 142 -20.07 -2.44 3.88
N ASP A 143 -20.08 -3.28 2.82
CA ASP A 143 -19.81 -4.70 2.99
C ASP A 143 -18.30 -4.94 3.11
N PRO A 144 -17.77 -5.28 4.30
CA PRO A 144 -16.34 -5.39 4.55
C PRO A 144 -15.67 -6.49 3.71
N PHE A 145 -16.46 -7.44 3.19
CA PHE A 145 -15.97 -8.61 2.44
C PHE A 145 -16.41 -8.59 0.96
N ARG A 146 -16.88 -7.46 0.45
CA ARG A 146 -17.38 -7.30 -0.92
C ARG A 146 -16.46 -7.90 -1.98
N TYR A 147 -15.17 -7.83 -1.79
CA TYR A 147 -14.17 -8.30 -2.77
C TYR A 147 -13.52 -9.64 -2.36
N GLY A 148 -14.08 -10.35 -1.37
CA GLY A 148 -13.55 -11.62 -0.88
C GLY A 148 -12.18 -11.50 -0.23
N ASP A 149 -11.89 -10.35 0.36
CA ASP A 149 -10.63 -10.06 1.05
C ASP A 149 -10.82 -9.00 2.16
N MET A 150 -9.73 -8.59 2.82
CA MET A 150 -9.77 -7.57 3.87
C MET A 150 -9.53 -6.13 3.33
N GLY A 151 -9.58 -5.90 2.02
CA GLY A 151 -9.19 -4.63 1.40
C GLY A 151 -10.02 -3.43 1.85
N ILE A 152 -11.34 -3.62 2.08
CA ILE A 152 -12.22 -2.55 2.60
C ILE A 152 -11.85 -2.20 4.03
N LEU A 153 -11.64 -3.20 4.89
CA LEU A 153 -11.21 -2.98 6.28
C LEU A 153 -9.84 -2.28 6.35
N LEU A 154 -8.92 -2.64 5.45
CA LEU A 154 -7.62 -1.97 5.35
C LEU A 154 -7.78 -0.51 4.90
N ALA A 155 -8.67 -0.23 3.94
CA ALA A 155 -8.96 1.13 3.50
C ALA A 155 -9.58 1.98 4.63
N GLU A 156 -10.49 1.39 5.44
CA GLU A 156 -11.03 2.05 6.64
C GLU A 156 -9.93 2.38 7.64
N ALA A 157 -9.08 1.40 7.96
CA ALA A 157 -7.97 1.59 8.89
C ALA A 157 -6.98 2.67 8.44
N ILE A 158 -6.71 2.79 7.13
CA ILE A 158 -5.86 3.84 6.57
C ILE A 158 -6.51 5.23 6.73
N ARG A 159 -7.82 5.34 6.50
CA ARG A 159 -8.55 6.61 6.71
C ARG A 159 -8.53 7.05 8.18
N GLU A 160 -8.63 6.08 9.10
CA GLU A 160 -8.69 6.32 10.54
C GLU A 160 -7.31 6.50 11.17
N GLN A 161 -6.22 6.19 10.45
CA GLN A 161 -4.85 6.26 10.98
C GLN A 161 -4.44 7.75 11.17
N PRO A 162 -4.23 8.21 12.42
CA PRO A 162 -4.06 9.63 12.71
C PRO A 162 -2.88 10.27 11.99
N ALA A 163 -1.76 9.56 11.89
CA ALA A 163 -0.55 10.07 11.25
C ALA A 163 -0.72 10.26 9.74
N LEU A 164 -1.50 9.36 9.06
CA LEU A 164 -1.85 9.50 7.65
C LEU A 164 -2.94 10.56 7.46
N GLY A 165 -3.92 10.64 8.37
CA GLY A 165 -4.97 11.65 8.38
C GLY A 165 -4.47 13.08 8.59
N SER A 166 -3.26 13.27 9.14
CA SER A 166 -2.62 14.58 9.25
C SER A 166 -2.10 15.14 7.92
N LEU A 167 -2.01 14.30 6.89
CA LEU A 167 -1.54 14.68 5.56
C LEU A 167 -2.67 15.31 4.72
N SER A 168 -2.31 16.18 3.79
CA SER A 168 -3.26 16.65 2.77
C SER A 168 -3.56 15.51 1.81
N VAL A 169 -4.77 14.92 1.89
CA VAL A 169 -5.19 13.84 0.99
C VAL A 169 -5.76 14.42 -0.31
N TYR A 170 -5.22 14.00 -1.44
CA TYR A 170 -5.71 14.38 -2.76
C TYR A 170 -6.19 13.14 -3.51
N ARG A 171 -7.38 13.24 -4.12
CA ARG A 171 -7.91 12.17 -4.96
C ARG A 171 -7.27 12.27 -6.34
N PRO A 172 -6.57 11.23 -6.83
CA PRO A 172 -6.03 11.22 -8.18
C PRO A 172 -7.16 11.08 -9.22
N SER A 173 -6.91 11.56 -10.44
CA SER A 173 -7.84 11.36 -11.57
C SER A 173 -8.00 9.87 -11.93
N GLU A 174 -6.93 9.08 -11.73
CA GLU A 174 -6.90 7.64 -11.96
C GLU A 174 -6.49 6.91 -10.68
N THR A 175 -7.34 6.03 -10.17
CA THR A 175 -7.08 5.24 -8.95
C THR A 175 -6.72 3.79 -9.25
N ILE A 176 -7.64 3.04 -9.88
CA ILE A 176 -7.49 1.59 -10.10
C ILE A 176 -6.47 1.28 -11.20
N ARG A 177 -6.40 2.12 -12.24
CA ARG A 177 -5.51 1.94 -13.40
C ARG A 177 -4.20 2.70 -13.30
N ALA A 178 -3.89 3.30 -12.16
CA ALA A 178 -2.69 4.11 -11.99
C ALA A 178 -1.40 3.32 -12.31
N THR A 179 -1.33 2.07 -11.89
CA THR A 179 -0.19 1.18 -12.18
C THR A 179 -0.07 0.88 -13.69
N VAL A 180 -1.19 0.62 -14.37
CA VAL A 180 -1.22 0.35 -15.82
C VAL A 180 -0.88 1.59 -16.62
N VAL A 181 -1.43 2.75 -16.26
CA VAL A 181 -1.12 4.04 -16.90
C VAL A 181 0.34 4.41 -16.67
N GLY A 182 0.86 4.26 -15.45
CA GLY A 182 2.27 4.47 -15.13
C GLY A 182 3.20 3.57 -15.94
N ALA A 183 2.84 2.31 -16.12
CA ALA A 183 3.57 1.36 -16.96
C ALA A 183 3.55 1.75 -18.45
N GLY A 184 2.41 2.26 -18.95
CA GLY A 184 2.29 2.73 -20.33
C GLY A 184 3.08 3.99 -20.63
N MET A 185 3.30 4.86 -19.64
CA MET A 185 4.09 6.09 -19.77
C MET A 185 5.59 5.89 -19.55
N HIS A 186 5.98 4.85 -18.83
CA HIS A 186 7.38 4.50 -18.51
C HIS A 186 7.61 3.02 -18.78
N THR A 187 7.53 2.61 -20.06
CA THR A 187 7.74 1.23 -20.51
C THR A 187 8.20 0.24 -19.41
N THR A 188 7.30 -0.65 -19.03
CA THR A 188 7.45 -1.93 -18.37
C THR A 188 7.07 -1.98 -16.89
N ALA A 189 5.87 -2.49 -16.63
CA ALA A 189 5.61 -3.28 -15.42
C ALA A 189 4.93 -4.58 -15.87
N ILE A 190 5.59 -5.69 -15.70
CA ILE A 190 5.05 -7.03 -15.94
C ILE A 190 4.69 -7.62 -14.59
N SER A 191 3.42 -8.00 -14.46
CA SER A 191 2.83 -8.89 -13.45
C SER A 191 3.28 -8.76 -11.99
N GLY A 192 2.49 -8.10 -11.17
CA GLY A 192 2.41 -8.36 -9.71
C GLY A 192 3.57 -7.91 -8.85
N SER A 193 4.65 -7.42 -9.42
CA SER A 193 5.78 -6.83 -8.70
C SER A 193 6.26 -5.61 -9.46
N THR A 194 6.34 -4.48 -8.80
CA THR A 194 6.95 -3.28 -9.38
C THR A 194 8.46 -3.50 -9.46
N ILE A 195 9.00 -3.61 -10.67
CA ILE A 195 10.45 -3.68 -10.89
C ILE A 195 10.94 -2.26 -11.14
N CYS A 196 11.77 -1.72 -10.24
CA CYS A 196 12.56 -0.53 -10.51
C CYS A 196 13.74 -0.92 -11.40
N CYS A 197 13.68 -0.60 -12.70
CA CYS A 197 14.81 -0.77 -13.63
C CYS A 197 15.49 0.56 -13.90
N GLN A 198 16.82 0.56 -13.98
CA GLN A 198 17.58 1.67 -14.54
C GLN A 198 17.27 1.79 -16.04
N ARG A 199 17.22 3.01 -16.56
CA ARG A 199 16.81 3.34 -17.94
C ARG A 199 17.56 2.59 -19.05
N ASP A 200 18.76 2.12 -18.78
CA ASP A 200 19.67 1.55 -19.78
C ASP A 200 19.49 0.05 -20.05
N LEU A 201 18.49 -0.59 -19.39
CA LEU A 201 18.23 -2.04 -19.53
C LEU A 201 17.03 -2.41 -20.42
N LEU A 202 16.42 -1.47 -21.10
CA LEU A 202 15.26 -1.71 -21.98
C LEU A 202 15.50 -1.22 -23.40
N PRO A 203 14.95 -1.91 -24.42
CA PRO A 203 13.92 -2.95 -24.35
C PRO A 203 14.51 -4.38 -24.29
N LEU A 204 13.97 -5.21 -23.40
CA LEU A 204 14.18 -6.65 -23.46
C LEU A 204 13.37 -7.23 -24.62
N LYS A 205 14.05 -7.71 -25.66
CA LYS A 205 13.41 -8.48 -26.74
C LYS A 205 13.11 -9.88 -26.21
N ASN A 206 11.91 -10.40 -26.55
CA ASN A 206 11.53 -11.79 -26.23
C ASN A 206 12.65 -12.76 -26.57
N ILE A 207 13.04 -13.54 -25.58
CA ILE A 207 13.86 -14.75 -25.76
C ILE A 207 12.90 -15.94 -25.83
#